data_6003c189eea9e2043ca3a19a711d881c
#
_entry.id   6003c189eea9e2043ca3a19a711d881c
#
_cell.length_a   1.000
_cell.length_b   1.000
_cell.length_c   1.000
_cell.angle_alpha   90.00
_cell.angle_beta   90.00
_cell.angle_gamma   90.00
#
_symmetry.space_group_name_H-M   'P 1'
#
loop_
_entity.id
_entity.type
_entity.pdbx_description
1 polymer ?
#
loop_
_entity_poly.entity_id
_entity_poly.type
_entity_poly.pdbx_seq_one_letter_code
_entity_poly.pdbx_strand_id
1 'polypeptide(L)'
;FILSSILGLALLSIIFTTIIIIAYTSAIYQLIKQRKIAQIKTDFINNMTHEFKTPIATISLALDAIKNPKIIGDEDKVKRYLKMIKDENNRMHAQVENVLRISKLEKNELNISKDQVDLHELILDAITHIELIVENRNGYINTNLDAKLSSVLANETHFTNVIVNILDNAVKYTNGKPEINMTTENIGNNIILKISDRGSGMTKSVSKRVFEKFYREHTGDVHNVKGHGLGLAYVKRIVDDHSGHVSVESEKGHGSTFIIKLPLIS
;
A
#
# COMPACT_ATOMS: atom_id res chain seq x y z
N PHE A 1 -48.69 -28.00 -34.97
CA PHE A 1 -47.97 -28.88 -34.02
C PHE A 1 -46.50 -29.02 -34.40
N ILE A 2 -46.14 -29.40 -35.63
CA ILE A 2 -44.76 -29.58 -36.07
C ILE A 2 -43.97 -28.27 -36.02
N LEU A 3 -44.53 -27.15 -36.43
CA LEU A 3 -43.88 -25.85 -36.42
C LEU A 3 -43.56 -25.32 -34.97
N SER A 4 -44.46 -25.58 -34.01
CA SER A 4 -44.26 -25.22 -32.61
C SER A 4 -43.17 -26.04 -31.95
N SER A 5 -43.05 -27.34 -32.32
CA SER A 5 -41.98 -28.20 -31.82
C SER A 5 -40.60 -27.81 -32.36
N ILE A 6 -40.52 -27.43 -33.64
CA ILE A 6 -39.27 -26.95 -34.27
C ILE A 6 -38.83 -25.63 -33.62
N LEU A 7 -39.76 -24.70 -33.35
CA LEU A 7 -39.48 -23.43 -32.69
C LEU A 7 -38.98 -23.63 -31.27
N GLY A 8 -39.59 -24.59 -30.54
CA GLY A 8 -39.15 -24.95 -29.17
C GLY A 8 -37.72 -25.52 -29.16
N LEU A 9 -37.39 -26.41 -30.10
CA LEU A 9 -36.03 -26.96 -30.23
C LEU A 9 -35.01 -25.90 -30.58
N ALA A 10 -35.36 -24.99 -31.51
CA ALA A 10 -34.49 -23.87 -31.89
C ALA A 10 -34.18 -22.92 -30.70
N LEU A 11 -35.20 -22.56 -29.93
CA LEU A 11 -35.05 -21.76 -28.72
C LEU A 11 -34.15 -22.46 -27.68
N LEU A 12 -34.37 -23.73 -27.49
CA LEU A 12 -33.57 -24.53 -26.51
C LEU A 12 -32.11 -24.64 -26.95
N SER A 13 -31.84 -24.76 -28.26
CA SER A 13 -30.48 -24.73 -28.83
C SER A 13 -29.81 -23.39 -28.66
N ILE A 14 -30.52 -22.28 -28.84
CA ILE A 14 -29.99 -20.92 -28.64
C ILE A 14 -29.67 -20.70 -27.14
N ILE A 15 -30.54 -21.11 -26.22
CA ILE A 15 -30.29 -21.00 -24.79
C ILE A 15 -29.05 -21.82 -24.42
N PHE A 16 -28.94 -23.05 -24.89
CA PHE A 16 -27.82 -23.93 -24.58
C PHE A 16 -26.48 -23.37 -25.10
N THR A 17 -26.45 -22.89 -26.35
CA THR A 17 -25.24 -22.24 -26.91
C THR A 17 -24.87 -20.97 -26.16
N THR A 18 -25.85 -20.17 -25.74
CA THR A 18 -25.59 -18.95 -24.95
C THR A 18 -24.97 -19.29 -23.59
N ILE A 19 -25.48 -20.33 -22.89
CA ILE A 19 -24.91 -20.79 -21.63
C ILE A 19 -23.44 -21.25 -21.82
N ILE A 20 -23.16 -22.00 -22.89
CA ILE A 20 -21.79 -22.43 -23.19
C ILE A 20 -20.86 -21.24 -23.43
N ILE A 21 -21.30 -20.25 -24.19
CA ILE A 21 -20.51 -19.04 -24.46
C ILE A 21 -20.21 -18.29 -23.17
N ILE A 22 -21.21 -18.10 -22.30
CA ILE A 22 -21.05 -17.43 -21.00
C ILE A 22 -20.06 -18.23 -20.11
N ALA A 23 -20.23 -19.55 -20.02
CA ALA A 23 -19.34 -20.39 -19.25
C ALA A 23 -17.89 -20.33 -19.77
N TYR A 24 -17.71 -20.41 -21.08
CA TYR A 24 -16.40 -20.36 -21.72
C TYR A 24 -15.70 -19.00 -21.52
N THR A 25 -16.42 -17.89 -21.76
CA THR A 25 -15.89 -16.54 -21.54
C THR A 25 -15.54 -16.29 -20.07
N SER A 26 -16.36 -16.77 -19.12
CA SER A 26 -16.08 -16.72 -17.69
C SER A 26 -14.83 -17.52 -17.32
N ALA A 27 -14.67 -18.74 -17.85
CA ALA A 27 -13.50 -19.56 -17.62
C ALA A 27 -12.21 -18.92 -18.16
N ILE A 28 -12.25 -18.38 -19.37
CA ILE A 28 -11.10 -17.64 -19.95
C ILE A 28 -10.76 -16.44 -19.09
N TYR A 29 -11.74 -15.64 -18.68
CA TYR A 29 -11.51 -14.48 -17.82
C TYR A 29 -10.84 -14.89 -16.49
N GLN A 30 -11.30 -15.96 -15.87
CA GLN A 30 -10.68 -16.50 -14.64
C GLN A 30 -9.24 -16.95 -14.87
N LEU A 31 -8.96 -17.66 -15.98
CA LEU A 31 -7.61 -18.10 -16.32
C LEU A 31 -6.65 -16.93 -16.55
N ILE A 32 -7.09 -15.90 -17.28
CA ILE A 32 -6.29 -14.68 -17.51
C ILE A 32 -6.01 -13.99 -16.17
N LYS A 33 -7.02 -13.87 -15.30
CA LYS A 33 -6.86 -13.28 -13.97
C LYS A 33 -5.88 -14.07 -13.10
N GLN A 34 -5.98 -15.40 -13.09
CA GLN A 34 -5.07 -16.27 -12.34
C GLN A 34 -3.62 -16.16 -12.86
N ARG A 35 -3.41 -16.20 -14.18
CA ARG A 35 -2.08 -16.01 -14.78
C ARG A 35 -1.48 -14.67 -14.40
N LYS A 36 -2.27 -13.59 -14.44
CA LYS A 36 -1.82 -12.25 -14.06
C LYS A 36 -1.40 -12.21 -12.58
N ILE A 37 -2.17 -12.81 -11.68
CA ILE A 37 -1.84 -12.90 -10.26
C ILE A 37 -0.56 -13.71 -10.04
N ALA A 38 -0.41 -14.85 -10.72
CA ALA A 38 0.78 -15.68 -10.63
C ALA A 38 2.04 -14.94 -11.11
N GLN A 39 1.94 -14.21 -12.23
CA GLN A 39 3.05 -13.40 -12.74
C GLN A 39 3.44 -12.30 -11.76
N ILE A 40 2.46 -11.54 -11.25
CA ILE A 40 2.69 -10.47 -10.26
C ILE A 40 3.37 -11.04 -8.99
N LYS A 41 2.96 -12.25 -8.56
CA LYS A 41 3.59 -12.94 -7.42
C LYS A 41 5.04 -13.33 -7.71
N THR A 42 5.34 -13.79 -8.92
CA THR A 42 6.70 -14.10 -9.35
C THR A 42 7.57 -12.85 -9.39
N ASP A 43 7.06 -11.77 -9.97
CA ASP A 43 7.76 -10.48 -10.03
C ASP A 43 8.03 -9.92 -8.62
N PHE A 44 7.08 -10.10 -7.69
CA PHE A 44 7.27 -9.75 -6.29
C PHE A 44 8.42 -10.53 -5.64
N ILE A 45 8.46 -11.86 -5.82
CA ILE A 45 9.52 -12.72 -5.26
C ILE A 45 10.89 -12.30 -5.84
N ASN A 46 10.97 -12.07 -7.13
CA ASN A 46 12.20 -11.63 -7.79
C ASN A 46 12.67 -10.27 -7.26
N ASN A 47 11.76 -9.30 -7.14
CA ASN A 47 12.07 -7.98 -6.60
C ASN A 47 12.52 -8.07 -5.12
N MET A 48 11.85 -8.91 -4.30
CA MET A 48 12.25 -9.15 -2.91
C MET A 48 13.65 -9.74 -2.83
N THR A 49 13.96 -10.71 -3.69
CA THR A 49 15.28 -11.33 -3.75
C THR A 49 16.35 -10.27 -4.04
N HIS A 50 16.10 -9.38 -4.98
CA HIS A 50 17.02 -8.27 -5.30
C HIS A 50 17.13 -7.27 -4.15
N GLU A 51 16.01 -6.90 -3.52
CA GLU A 51 15.98 -5.97 -2.39
C GLU A 51 16.71 -6.53 -1.13
N PHE A 52 16.74 -7.85 -0.92
CA PHE A 52 17.53 -8.48 0.12
C PHE A 52 19.00 -8.63 -0.25
N LYS A 53 19.33 -8.87 -1.52
CA LYS A 53 20.72 -9.07 -1.96
C LYS A 53 21.57 -7.81 -1.75
N THR A 54 21.02 -6.64 -1.96
CA THR A 54 21.73 -5.36 -1.83
C THR A 54 22.19 -5.09 -0.39
N PRO A 55 21.34 -5.10 0.66
CA PRO A 55 21.78 -4.88 2.04
C PRO A 55 22.74 -5.98 2.51
N ILE A 56 22.55 -7.24 2.12
CA ILE A 56 23.46 -8.33 2.45
C ILE A 56 24.86 -8.05 1.88
N ALA A 57 24.95 -7.63 0.61
CA ALA A 57 26.21 -7.27 -0.01
C ALA A 57 26.88 -6.06 0.69
N THR A 58 26.10 -5.04 1.05
CA THR A 58 26.59 -3.87 1.78
C THR A 58 27.14 -4.24 3.15
N ILE A 59 26.43 -5.10 3.90
CA ILE A 59 26.90 -5.60 5.21
C ILE A 59 28.19 -6.39 5.04
N SER A 60 28.27 -7.28 4.04
CA SER A 60 29.48 -8.08 3.77
C SER A 60 30.68 -7.19 3.43
N LEU A 61 30.49 -6.20 2.56
CA LEU A 61 31.56 -5.25 2.21
C LEU A 61 32.01 -4.41 3.42
N ALA A 62 31.07 -3.97 4.28
CA ALA A 62 31.40 -3.22 5.49
C ALA A 62 32.20 -4.09 6.49
N LEU A 63 31.82 -5.35 6.65
CA LEU A 63 32.55 -6.31 7.49
C LEU A 63 33.99 -6.59 6.96
N ASP A 64 34.13 -6.75 5.64
CA ASP A 64 35.45 -6.96 5.03
C ASP A 64 36.32 -5.70 5.12
N ALA A 65 35.71 -4.52 5.01
CA ALA A 65 36.42 -3.26 5.22
C ALA A 65 36.95 -3.14 6.66
N ILE A 66 36.18 -3.48 7.68
CA ILE A 66 36.59 -3.44 9.08
C ILE A 66 37.77 -4.38 9.37
N LYS A 67 37.86 -5.53 8.69
CA LYS A 67 38.99 -6.47 8.82
C LYS A 67 40.31 -5.92 8.27
N ASN A 68 40.29 -4.87 7.47
CA ASN A 68 41.51 -4.30 6.90
C ASN A 68 42.35 -3.63 8.01
N PRO A 69 43.66 -3.96 8.15
CA PRO A 69 44.54 -3.38 9.17
C PRO A 69 44.59 -1.84 9.18
N LYS A 70 44.39 -1.20 8.01
CA LYS A 70 44.36 0.26 7.88
C LYS A 70 43.06 0.92 8.39
N ILE A 71 42.01 0.12 8.60
CA ILE A 71 40.71 0.60 9.05
C ILE A 71 40.47 0.23 10.49
N ILE A 72 40.85 -0.97 10.92
CA ILE A 72 40.62 -1.45 12.29
C ILE A 72 41.33 -0.59 13.36
N GLY A 73 42.42 0.10 13.01
CA GLY A 73 43.09 1.08 13.88
C GLY A 73 42.49 2.47 13.89
N ASP A 74 41.48 2.73 13.05
CA ASP A 74 40.81 4.04 12.94
C ASP A 74 39.38 3.93 13.50
N GLU A 75 39.22 4.37 14.76
CA GLU A 75 37.97 4.23 15.50
C GLU A 75 36.76 4.91 14.78
N ASP A 76 36.98 6.04 14.14
CA ASP A 76 35.89 6.75 13.44
C ASP A 76 35.43 6.00 12.19
N LYS A 77 36.37 5.42 11.44
CA LYS A 77 36.02 4.56 10.30
C LYS A 77 35.30 3.30 10.73
N VAL A 78 35.75 2.65 11.80
CA VAL A 78 35.09 1.47 12.36
C VAL A 78 33.66 1.82 12.79
N LYS A 79 33.46 2.91 13.55
CA LYS A 79 32.12 3.39 13.95
C LYS A 79 31.21 3.64 12.74
N ARG A 80 31.74 4.23 11.69
CA ARG A 80 30.98 4.49 10.45
C ARG A 80 30.52 3.20 9.78
N TYR A 81 31.37 2.18 9.67
CA TYR A 81 31.00 0.89 9.09
C TYR A 81 30.01 0.11 9.99
N LEU A 82 30.20 0.14 11.30
CA LEU A 82 29.26 -0.46 12.25
C LEU A 82 27.87 0.19 12.16
N LYS A 83 27.81 1.52 12.02
CA LYS A 83 26.55 2.23 11.80
C LYS A 83 25.90 1.79 10.48
N MET A 84 26.67 1.67 9.40
CA MET A 84 26.18 1.19 8.10
C MET A 84 25.58 -0.23 8.22
N ILE A 85 26.26 -1.13 8.92
CA ILE A 85 25.77 -2.50 9.16
C ILE A 85 24.46 -2.45 9.94
N LYS A 86 24.39 -1.64 11.01
CA LYS A 86 23.18 -1.49 11.85
C LYS A 86 22.01 -0.95 11.03
N ASP A 87 22.25 0.07 10.21
CA ASP A 87 21.21 0.71 9.39
C ASP A 87 20.64 -0.28 8.34
N GLU A 88 21.51 -1.07 7.67
CA GLU A 88 21.07 -2.08 6.72
C GLU A 88 20.38 -3.28 7.41
N ASN A 89 20.79 -3.67 8.60
CA ASN A 89 20.11 -4.71 9.38
C ASN A 89 18.70 -4.27 9.78
N ASN A 90 18.53 -3.04 10.29
CA ASN A 90 17.22 -2.48 10.61
C ASN A 90 16.32 -2.42 9.37
N ARG A 91 16.88 -2.05 8.22
CA ARG A 91 16.17 -2.02 6.95
C ARG A 91 15.71 -3.42 6.53
N MET A 92 16.56 -4.44 6.65
CA MET A 92 16.19 -5.84 6.37
C MET A 92 15.08 -6.32 7.30
N HIS A 93 15.16 -5.99 8.60
CA HIS A 93 14.11 -6.34 9.56
C HIS A 93 12.76 -5.75 9.16
N ALA A 94 12.71 -4.47 8.81
CA ALA A 94 11.49 -3.82 8.33
C ALA A 94 10.92 -4.48 7.06
N GLN A 95 11.80 -4.94 6.15
CA GLN A 95 11.38 -5.67 4.94
C GLN A 95 10.77 -7.03 5.27
N VAL A 96 11.39 -7.79 6.20
CA VAL A 96 10.86 -9.09 6.67
C VAL A 96 9.47 -8.91 7.31
N GLU A 97 9.33 -7.93 8.20
CA GLU A 97 8.04 -7.61 8.83
C GLU A 97 6.96 -7.27 7.79
N ASN A 98 7.31 -6.51 6.75
CA ASN A 98 6.39 -6.22 5.67
C ASN A 98 5.94 -7.48 4.91
N VAL A 99 6.87 -8.41 4.62
CA VAL A 99 6.56 -9.70 3.96
C VAL A 99 5.66 -10.56 4.84
N LEU A 100 5.94 -10.66 6.14
CA LEU A 100 5.12 -11.42 7.10
C LEU A 100 3.72 -10.83 7.23
N ARG A 101 3.60 -9.50 7.27
CA ARG A 101 2.31 -8.79 7.29
C ARG A 101 1.46 -9.15 6.06
N ILE A 102 2.09 -9.24 4.90
CA ILE A 102 1.43 -9.64 3.65
C ILE A 102 0.95 -11.08 3.71
N SER A 103 1.80 -12.00 4.19
CA SER A 103 1.42 -13.41 4.35
C SER A 103 0.18 -13.58 5.23
N LYS A 104 0.12 -12.83 6.35
CA LYS A 104 -1.06 -12.80 7.23
C LYS A 104 -2.31 -12.23 6.55
N LEU A 105 -2.13 -11.19 5.71
CA LEU A 105 -3.21 -10.61 4.89
C LEU A 105 -3.76 -11.61 3.85
N GLU A 106 -2.88 -12.41 3.23
CA GLU A 106 -3.31 -13.41 2.24
C GLU A 106 -4.15 -14.53 2.87
N LYS A 107 -3.79 -14.96 4.08
CA LYS A 107 -4.44 -16.06 4.77
C LYS A 107 -5.74 -15.69 5.49
N ASN A 108 -6.19 -14.43 5.44
CA ASN A 108 -7.32 -13.93 6.26
C ASN A 108 -7.13 -14.17 7.77
N GLU A 109 -5.90 -14.31 8.23
CA GLU A 109 -5.56 -14.65 9.63
C GLU A 109 -5.40 -13.39 10.52
N LEU A 110 -5.75 -12.21 10.01
CA LEU A 110 -5.79 -11.02 10.85
C LEU A 110 -7.03 -11.09 11.75
N ASN A 111 -6.88 -11.69 12.92
CA ASN A 111 -7.82 -11.50 14.02
C ASN A 111 -7.66 -10.07 14.55
N ILE A 112 -8.36 -9.13 13.91
CA ILE A 112 -8.30 -7.71 14.28
C ILE A 112 -9.35 -7.49 15.36
N SER A 113 -8.92 -7.50 16.64
CA SER A 113 -9.75 -6.92 17.70
C SER A 113 -9.90 -5.43 17.43
N LYS A 114 -11.10 -4.91 17.55
CA LYS A 114 -11.41 -3.50 17.36
C LYS A 114 -11.93 -2.95 18.66
N ASP A 115 -11.39 -1.82 19.05
CA ASP A 115 -11.77 -1.09 20.24
C ASP A 115 -12.29 0.30 19.83
N GLN A 116 -12.99 0.97 20.73
CA GLN A 116 -13.35 2.35 20.53
C GLN A 116 -12.10 3.21 20.64
N VAL A 117 -11.77 3.93 19.58
CA VAL A 117 -10.59 4.80 19.49
C VAL A 117 -10.97 6.17 18.92
N ASP A 118 -10.22 7.19 19.26
CA ASP A 118 -10.31 8.51 18.65
C ASP A 118 -9.45 8.56 17.38
N LEU A 119 -10.09 8.81 16.23
CA LEU A 119 -9.37 8.90 14.95
C LEU A 119 -8.37 10.06 14.92
N HIS A 120 -8.64 11.16 15.62
CA HIS A 120 -7.72 12.30 15.68
C HIS A 120 -6.43 11.94 16.42
N GLU A 121 -6.53 11.16 17.51
CA GLU A 121 -5.35 10.66 18.22
C GLU A 121 -4.50 9.74 17.33
N LEU A 122 -5.15 8.84 16.56
CA LEU A 122 -4.44 7.97 15.61
C LEU A 122 -3.76 8.76 14.48
N ILE A 123 -4.36 9.86 14.02
CA ILE A 123 -3.77 10.75 13.03
C ILE A 123 -2.52 11.42 13.61
N LEU A 124 -2.59 11.96 14.82
CA LEU A 124 -1.46 12.61 15.46
C LEU A 124 -0.31 11.63 15.74
N ASP A 125 -0.63 10.42 16.21
CA ASP A 125 0.37 9.37 16.39
C ASP A 125 1.04 9.01 15.05
N ALA A 126 0.28 8.80 13.99
CA ALA A 126 0.83 8.51 12.67
C ALA A 126 1.75 9.63 12.13
N ILE A 127 1.46 10.88 12.43
CA ILE A 127 2.30 12.02 12.05
C ILE A 127 3.67 11.93 12.72
N THR A 128 3.74 11.57 14.02
CA THR A 128 5.02 11.48 14.75
C THR A 128 5.99 10.49 14.11
N HIS A 129 5.48 9.44 13.43
CA HIS A 129 6.31 8.47 12.71
C HIS A 129 6.96 9.01 11.43
N ILE A 130 6.41 10.06 10.84
CA ILE A 130 6.85 10.58 9.53
C ILE A 130 7.40 12.00 9.62
N GLU A 131 7.06 12.76 10.66
CA GLU A 131 7.38 14.17 10.81
C GLU A 131 8.88 14.47 10.58
N LEU A 132 9.76 13.72 11.24
CA LEU A 132 11.20 13.90 11.09
C LEU A 132 11.68 13.68 9.64
N ILE A 133 11.05 12.76 8.90
CA ILE A 133 11.39 12.49 7.50
C ILE A 133 10.94 13.65 6.60
N VAL A 134 9.76 14.20 6.89
CA VAL A 134 9.20 15.35 6.17
C VAL A 134 10.05 16.59 6.42
N GLU A 135 10.40 16.88 7.68
CA GLU A 135 11.26 18.00 8.09
C GLU A 135 12.65 17.94 7.47
N ASN A 136 13.29 16.76 7.46
CA ASN A 136 14.60 16.55 6.83
C ASN A 136 14.59 16.85 5.32
N ARG A 137 13.41 16.87 4.68
CA ARG A 137 13.21 17.27 3.29
C ARG A 137 12.67 18.70 3.16
N ASN A 138 12.70 19.49 4.25
CA ASN A 138 12.14 20.84 4.32
C ASN A 138 10.66 20.91 3.94
N GLY A 139 9.91 19.82 4.20
CA GLY A 139 8.48 19.71 3.99
C GLY A 139 7.68 20.11 5.23
N TYR A 140 6.36 19.95 5.13
CA TYR A 140 5.43 20.18 6.26
C TYR A 140 4.18 19.31 6.14
N ILE A 141 3.55 19.07 7.28
CA ILE A 141 2.24 18.42 7.39
C ILE A 141 1.29 19.40 8.07
N ASN A 142 0.26 19.83 7.35
CA ASN A 142 -0.82 20.64 7.90
C ASN A 142 -2.01 19.74 8.29
N THR A 143 -2.59 19.99 9.44
CA THR A 143 -3.77 19.29 9.93
C THR A 143 -4.91 20.25 10.18
N ASN A 144 -6.10 19.91 9.69
CA ASN A 144 -7.36 20.59 9.97
C ASN A 144 -8.42 19.54 10.36
N LEU A 145 -8.42 19.18 11.63
CA LEU A 145 -9.23 18.08 12.17
C LEU A 145 -10.58 18.60 12.69
N ASP A 146 -11.44 19.05 11.75
CA ASP A 146 -12.70 19.74 12.06
C ASP A 146 -13.88 18.80 12.35
N ALA A 147 -13.73 17.50 12.21
CA ALA A 147 -14.78 16.55 12.56
C ALA A 147 -15.12 16.66 14.05
N LYS A 148 -16.37 16.95 14.38
CA LYS A 148 -16.85 17.07 15.77
C LYS A 148 -16.95 15.73 16.50
N LEU A 149 -17.18 14.66 15.72
CA LEU A 149 -17.23 13.29 16.20
C LEU A 149 -16.08 12.52 15.54
N SER A 150 -15.19 11.97 16.36
CA SER A 150 -13.97 11.28 15.90
C SER A 150 -13.88 9.83 16.38
N SER A 151 -14.80 9.38 17.25
CA SER A 151 -14.83 8.03 17.78
C SER A 151 -15.25 7.01 16.74
N VAL A 152 -14.37 6.03 16.48
CA VAL A 152 -14.57 4.92 15.54
C VAL A 152 -14.24 3.59 16.19
N LEU A 153 -14.79 2.50 15.66
CA LEU A 153 -14.42 1.15 16.07
C LEU A 153 -13.24 0.66 15.24
N ALA A 154 -12.03 0.71 15.81
CA ALA A 154 -10.84 0.35 15.06
C ALA A 154 -9.77 -0.37 15.92
N ASN A 155 -8.87 -1.08 15.23
CA ASN A 155 -7.64 -1.53 15.84
C ASN A 155 -6.60 -0.41 15.72
N GLU A 156 -6.17 0.12 16.84
CA GLU A 156 -5.24 1.25 16.93
C GLU A 156 -3.98 1.04 16.08
N THR A 157 -3.25 -0.04 16.33
CA THR A 157 -1.99 -0.34 15.61
C THR A 157 -2.19 -0.49 14.11
N HIS A 158 -3.23 -1.19 13.69
CA HIS A 158 -3.48 -1.39 12.27
C HIS A 158 -3.92 -0.11 11.58
N PHE A 159 -4.73 0.72 12.26
CA PHE A 159 -5.24 1.94 11.66
C PHE A 159 -4.19 3.06 11.63
N THR A 160 -3.36 3.21 12.68
CA THR A 160 -2.16 4.07 12.62
C THR A 160 -1.27 3.68 11.45
N ASN A 161 -1.01 2.39 11.24
CA ASN A 161 -0.24 1.91 10.09
C ASN A 161 -0.90 2.21 8.73
N VAL A 162 -2.24 2.27 8.64
CA VAL A 162 -2.96 2.72 7.43
C VAL A 162 -2.56 4.15 7.09
N ILE A 163 -2.61 5.04 8.08
CA ILE A 163 -2.29 6.46 7.90
C ILE A 163 -0.81 6.62 7.55
N VAL A 164 0.09 5.96 8.28
CA VAL A 164 1.54 5.96 8.01
C VAL A 164 1.86 5.51 6.59
N ASN A 165 1.20 4.44 6.08
CA ASN A 165 1.42 3.99 4.71
C ASN A 165 1.03 5.04 3.65
N ILE A 166 -0.02 5.81 3.88
CA ILE A 166 -0.43 6.89 2.97
C ILE A 166 0.55 8.06 3.06
N LEU A 167 0.95 8.45 4.27
CA LEU A 167 1.94 9.51 4.50
C LEU A 167 3.31 9.17 3.92
N ASP A 168 3.78 7.92 4.09
CA ASP A 168 5.04 7.44 3.49
C ASP A 168 4.98 7.52 1.96
N ASN A 169 3.84 7.13 1.36
CA ASN A 169 3.66 7.28 -0.08
C ASN A 169 3.68 8.77 -0.50
N ALA A 170 3.03 9.66 0.23
CA ALA A 170 3.05 11.10 -0.04
C ALA A 170 4.48 11.65 -0.05
N VAL A 171 5.29 11.28 0.93
CA VAL A 171 6.72 11.67 1.01
C VAL A 171 7.52 11.05 -0.15
N LYS A 172 7.31 9.79 -0.43
CA LYS A 172 8.07 8.99 -1.39
C LYS A 172 7.86 9.41 -2.84
N TYR A 173 6.61 9.75 -3.20
CA TYR A 173 6.25 10.15 -4.55
C TYR A 173 6.27 11.66 -4.78
N THR A 174 6.77 12.44 -3.82
CA THR A 174 7.02 13.87 -3.98
C THR A 174 8.46 14.12 -4.38
N ASN A 175 8.65 14.81 -5.50
CA ASN A 175 9.95 15.37 -5.89
C ASN A 175 10.14 16.73 -5.21
N GLY A 176 11.14 16.85 -4.33
CA GLY A 176 11.39 18.10 -3.58
C GLY A 176 10.77 18.07 -2.17
N LYS A 177 10.13 19.17 -1.77
CA LYS A 177 9.54 19.34 -0.44
C LYS A 177 8.19 18.61 -0.33
N PRO A 178 8.02 17.67 0.60
CA PRO A 178 6.71 17.10 0.86
C PRO A 178 5.76 18.13 1.47
N GLU A 179 4.65 18.39 0.80
CA GLU A 179 3.57 19.26 1.29
C GLU A 179 2.33 18.39 1.45
N ILE A 180 1.97 18.10 2.70
CA ILE A 180 0.88 17.18 3.03
C ILE A 180 -0.18 17.93 3.82
N ASN A 181 -1.45 17.77 3.42
CA ASN A 181 -2.59 18.32 4.13
C ASN A 181 -3.51 17.19 4.56
N MET A 182 -3.90 17.19 5.84
CA MET A 182 -4.83 16.22 6.41
C MET A 182 -6.06 16.97 6.94
N THR A 183 -7.23 16.51 6.53
CA THR A 183 -8.49 17.10 6.99
C THR A 183 -9.46 16.02 7.41
N THR A 184 -10.30 16.33 8.41
CA THR A 184 -11.41 15.48 8.82
C THR A 184 -12.72 16.26 8.81
N GLU A 185 -13.79 15.60 8.38
CA GLU A 185 -15.17 16.13 8.40
C GLU A 185 -16.17 15.02 8.72
N ASN A 186 -17.31 15.39 9.27
CA ASN A 186 -18.41 14.44 9.45
C ASN A 186 -19.42 14.57 8.31
N ILE A 187 -19.75 13.46 7.66
CA ILE A 187 -20.81 13.38 6.64
C ILE A 187 -21.79 12.27 7.02
N GLY A 188 -23.00 12.67 7.46
CA GLY A 188 -23.97 11.75 8.03
C GLY A 188 -23.40 11.02 9.24
N ASN A 189 -23.54 9.70 9.28
CA ASN A 189 -23.00 8.85 10.37
C ASN A 189 -21.57 8.35 10.10
N ASN A 190 -20.77 9.14 9.39
CA ASN A 190 -19.40 8.76 9.04
C ASN A 190 -18.45 9.92 9.30
N ILE A 191 -17.20 9.56 9.61
CA ILE A 191 -16.05 10.46 9.55
C ILE A 191 -15.28 10.22 8.25
N ILE A 192 -14.90 11.31 7.60
CA ILE A 192 -14.09 11.31 6.38
C ILE A 192 -12.72 11.87 6.74
N LEU A 193 -11.67 11.10 6.52
CA LEU A 193 -10.27 11.54 6.57
C LEU A 193 -9.77 11.73 5.13
N LYS A 194 -9.29 12.92 4.80
CA LYS A 194 -8.60 13.21 3.53
C LYS A 194 -7.13 13.50 3.80
N ILE A 195 -6.26 12.84 3.04
CA ILE A 195 -4.80 13.03 3.08
C ILE A 195 -4.38 13.41 1.68
N SER A 196 -3.98 14.67 1.50
CA SER A 196 -3.63 15.25 0.19
C SER A 196 -2.13 15.55 0.12
N ASP A 197 -1.49 15.17 -0.97
CA ASP A 197 -0.09 15.48 -1.29
C ASP A 197 0.02 16.28 -2.59
N ARG A 198 1.18 16.95 -2.77
CA ARG A 198 1.59 17.62 -4.02
C ARG A 198 2.68 16.83 -4.74
N GLY A 199 2.56 15.52 -4.75
CA GLY A 199 3.51 14.64 -5.42
C GLY A 199 3.30 14.53 -6.92
N SER A 200 3.89 13.49 -7.50
CA SER A 200 3.84 13.23 -8.95
C SER A 200 2.44 12.90 -9.49
N GLY A 201 1.48 12.63 -8.63
CA GLY A 201 0.13 12.21 -9.00
C GLY A 201 0.08 10.94 -9.86
N MET A 202 -1.12 10.54 -10.21
CA MET A 202 -1.39 9.29 -10.94
C MET A 202 -2.33 9.53 -12.13
N THR A 203 -2.19 8.72 -13.17
CA THR A 203 -3.17 8.66 -14.26
C THR A 203 -4.45 7.95 -13.80
N LYS A 204 -5.59 8.16 -14.50
CA LYS A 204 -6.86 7.48 -14.22
C LYS A 204 -6.76 5.95 -14.28
N SER A 205 -5.86 5.40 -15.11
CA SER A 205 -5.64 3.95 -15.19
C SER A 205 -4.89 3.41 -13.96
N VAL A 206 -3.95 4.18 -13.42
CA VAL A 206 -3.17 3.85 -12.22
C VAL A 206 -4.05 3.97 -10.97
N SER A 207 -4.78 5.08 -10.79
CA SER A 207 -5.61 5.31 -9.62
C SER A 207 -6.71 4.25 -9.44
N LYS A 208 -7.24 3.67 -10.52
CA LYS A 208 -8.19 2.53 -10.45
C LYS A 208 -7.57 1.24 -9.92
N ARG A 209 -6.24 1.10 -10.02
CA ARG A 209 -5.51 -0.14 -9.72
C ARG A 209 -4.57 -0.01 -8.54
N VAL A 210 -4.37 1.19 -8.01
CA VAL A 210 -3.37 1.48 -6.99
C VAL A 210 -3.57 0.67 -5.69
N PHE A 211 -4.80 0.20 -5.43
CA PHE A 211 -5.12 -0.68 -4.30
C PHE A 211 -5.00 -2.19 -4.62
N GLU A 212 -4.72 -2.55 -5.90
CA GLU A 212 -4.46 -3.95 -6.24
C GLU A 212 -3.15 -4.41 -5.59
N LYS A 213 -3.14 -5.64 -5.06
CA LYS A 213 -1.93 -6.24 -4.47
C LYS A 213 -0.80 -6.28 -5.50
N PHE A 214 0.41 -5.92 -5.09
CA PHE A 214 1.63 -5.94 -5.91
C PHE A 214 1.62 -4.98 -7.11
N TYR A 215 0.58 -4.17 -7.27
CA TYR A 215 0.52 -3.24 -8.38
C TYR A 215 1.53 -2.09 -8.20
N ARG A 216 2.28 -1.84 -9.27
CA ARG A 216 3.20 -0.70 -9.41
C ARG A 216 3.05 -0.13 -10.81
N GLU A 217 3.12 1.19 -10.94
CA GLU A 217 3.28 1.82 -12.25
C GLU A 217 4.69 1.50 -12.77
N HIS A 218 4.80 0.81 -13.91
CA HIS A 218 6.07 0.60 -14.59
C HIS A 218 6.48 1.91 -15.27
N THR A 219 7.31 2.70 -14.63
CA THR A 219 7.88 3.93 -15.19
C THR A 219 9.25 3.64 -15.82
N GLY A 220 9.29 2.80 -16.86
CA GLY A 220 10.54 2.51 -17.59
C GLY A 220 11.71 2.06 -16.68
N ASP A 221 12.95 2.28 -17.11
CA ASP A 221 14.19 1.87 -16.41
C ASP A 221 14.50 2.62 -15.10
N VAL A 222 13.58 3.43 -14.58
CA VAL A 222 13.81 4.17 -13.33
C VAL A 222 13.37 3.35 -12.13
N HIS A 223 14.27 2.46 -11.67
CA HIS A 223 14.17 1.73 -10.40
C HIS A 223 14.23 2.62 -9.14
N ASN A 224 14.05 3.95 -9.26
CA ASN A 224 14.38 4.90 -8.18
C ASN A 224 13.34 5.00 -7.05
N VAL A 225 12.14 4.46 -7.20
CA VAL A 225 11.14 4.50 -6.13
C VAL A 225 11.03 3.14 -5.46
N LYS A 226 11.69 2.98 -4.29
CA LYS A 226 11.67 1.74 -3.50
C LYS A 226 10.28 1.44 -2.97
N GLY A 227 9.77 0.21 -3.15
CA GLY A 227 8.49 -0.23 -2.58
C GLY A 227 7.93 -1.48 -3.23
N HIS A 228 7.12 -2.21 -2.47
CA HIS A 228 6.70 -3.57 -2.82
C HIS A 228 5.29 -3.65 -3.44
N GLY A 229 4.62 -2.50 -3.64
CA GLY A 229 3.25 -2.45 -4.18
C GLY A 229 2.19 -3.05 -3.25
N LEU A 230 2.42 -3.01 -1.94
CA LEU A 230 1.59 -3.69 -0.94
C LEU A 230 1.00 -2.76 0.11
N GLY A 231 1.61 -1.58 0.31
CA GLY A 231 1.14 -0.62 1.31
C GLY A 231 -0.31 -0.20 1.09
N LEU A 232 -0.68 0.17 -0.13
CA LEU A 232 -2.05 0.59 -0.45
C LEU A 232 -3.05 -0.59 -0.49
N ALA A 233 -2.60 -1.79 -0.84
CA ALA A 233 -3.43 -2.99 -0.72
C ALA A 233 -3.72 -3.33 0.75
N TYR A 234 -2.74 -3.12 1.65
CA TYR A 234 -2.94 -3.20 3.09
C TYR A 234 -3.93 -2.13 3.58
N VAL A 235 -3.76 -0.87 3.15
CA VAL A 235 -4.71 0.22 3.46
C VAL A 235 -6.13 -0.18 3.09
N LYS A 236 -6.34 -0.64 1.85
CA LYS A 236 -7.66 -1.07 1.37
C LYS A 236 -8.24 -2.18 2.25
N ARG A 237 -7.44 -3.20 2.54
CA ARG A 237 -7.89 -4.35 3.35
C ARG A 237 -8.28 -3.91 4.77
N ILE A 238 -7.43 -3.16 5.46
CA ILE A 238 -7.71 -2.73 6.84
C ILE A 238 -8.94 -1.82 6.88
N VAL A 239 -9.06 -0.87 5.97
CA VAL A 239 -10.25 0.00 5.90
C VAL A 239 -11.51 -0.81 5.64
N ASP A 240 -11.49 -1.79 4.73
CA ASP A 240 -12.63 -2.67 4.47
C ASP A 240 -12.98 -3.54 5.70
N ASP A 241 -11.98 -4.09 6.38
CA ASP A 241 -12.18 -4.87 7.62
C ASP A 241 -12.80 -4.00 8.73
N HIS A 242 -12.61 -2.68 8.69
CA HIS A 242 -13.22 -1.71 9.61
C HIS A 242 -14.57 -1.15 9.10
N SER A 243 -15.20 -1.83 8.15
CA SER A 243 -16.47 -1.42 7.54
C SER A 243 -16.41 -0.02 6.91
N GLY A 244 -15.20 0.42 6.57
CA GLY A 244 -14.92 1.69 5.91
C GLY A 244 -14.83 1.56 4.39
N HIS A 245 -14.50 2.68 3.78
CA HIS A 245 -14.22 2.75 2.35
C HIS A 245 -13.02 3.65 2.10
N VAL A 246 -12.11 3.23 1.21
CA VAL A 246 -10.98 4.07 0.76
C VAL A 246 -11.05 4.29 -0.74
N SER A 247 -10.79 5.52 -1.15
CA SER A 247 -10.68 5.93 -2.55
C SER A 247 -9.51 6.90 -2.73
N VAL A 248 -9.17 7.19 -3.98
CA VAL A 248 -8.13 8.15 -4.33
C VAL A 248 -8.58 9.02 -5.50
N GLU A 249 -8.38 10.31 -5.37
CA GLU A 249 -8.48 11.30 -6.42
C GLU A 249 -7.07 11.77 -6.75
N SER A 250 -6.67 11.71 -8.01
CA SER A 250 -5.31 12.05 -8.42
C SER A 250 -5.24 12.46 -9.87
N GLU A 251 -4.36 13.41 -10.14
CA GLU A 251 -4.03 13.85 -11.49
C GLU A 251 -2.50 13.88 -11.63
N LYS A 252 -2.01 13.38 -12.77
CA LYS A 252 -0.57 13.33 -13.06
C LYS A 252 0.04 14.74 -13.02
N GLY A 253 1.06 14.94 -12.19
CA GLY A 253 1.72 16.22 -11.98
C GLY A 253 1.09 17.13 -10.92
N HIS A 254 -0.08 16.80 -10.36
CA HIS A 254 -0.82 17.64 -9.40
C HIS A 254 -0.95 17.02 -8.01
N GLY A 255 -0.46 15.78 -7.82
CA GLY A 255 -0.51 15.07 -6.54
C GLY A 255 -1.70 14.13 -6.42
N SER A 256 -1.97 13.70 -5.19
CA SER A 256 -3.05 12.75 -4.88
C SER A 256 -3.77 13.13 -3.59
N THR A 257 -5.05 12.79 -3.51
CA THR A 257 -5.86 12.88 -2.29
C THR A 257 -6.44 11.51 -2.00
N PHE A 258 -5.99 10.90 -0.91
CA PHE A 258 -6.57 9.68 -0.39
C PHE A 258 -7.72 10.02 0.55
N ILE A 259 -8.86 9.38 0.36
CA ILE A 259 -10.10 9.63 1.09
C ILE A 259 -10.51 8.35 1.79
N ILE A 260 -10.53 8.37 3.12
CA ILE A 260 -10.97 7.27 3.97
C ILE A 260 -12.27 7.66 4.63
N LYS A 261 -13.29 6.83 4.49
CA LYS A 261 -14.59 6.95 5.14
C LYS A 261 -14.74 5.84 6.16
N LEU A 262 -15.06 6.18 7.40
CA LEU A 262 -15.32 5.23 8.50
C LEU A 262 -16.67 5.50 9.14
N PRO A 263 -17.41 4.47 9.57
CA PRO A 263 -18.61 4.65 10.38
C PRO A 263 -18.23 5.16 11.78
N LEU A 264 -18.99 6.14 12.26
CA LEU A 264 -18.90 6.60 13.65
C LEU A 264 -19.55 5.58 14.58
N ILE A 265 -19.07 5.54 15.81
CA ILE A 265 -19.74 4.82 16.88
C ILE A 265 -20.92 5.68 17.32
N SER A 266 -22.12 5.10 17.22
CA SER A 266 -23.37 5.75 17.67
C SER A 266 -23.53 5.62 19.19
#